data_7269a78604abfc3930ed81ffd68a7f5e
#
_entry.id   7269a78604abfc3930ed81ffd68a7f5e
#
_cell.length_a   1.000
_cell.length_b   1.000
_cell.length_c   1.000
_cell.angle_alpha   90.00
_cell.angle_beta   90.00
_cell.angle_gamma   90.00
#
_symmetry.space_group_name_H-M   'P 1'
#
loop_
_entity.id
_entity.type
_entity.pdbx_description
1 polymer ?
#
loop_
_entity_poly.entity_id
_entity_poly.type
_entity_poly.pdbx_seq_one_letter_code
_entity_poly.pdbx_strand_id
1 'polypeptide(L)'
;PYTTLFRSFRELKIKVDQERNVKGKWILTGSQQFTLMQQISESLAGRVRILNLNTLSTSELNNTNLLINPRDLLWKGGFPEIWAENLNASDFFDDYIQTYLERDLRQILKVTNLRDFRRFLSLLAFRVGQLMNYSEISKEVGVAVNTIKAWVSALETSGLIILLPPYYNNLGKRLIKAPKLYFCDNGLVAALLNIGSLKVLENSPHLSNIWENFVFTEYLKEGLIAGKNLFYIRDQNGVEVDFIIEKDGKIILVEAKNSERPNPKKLNFKKIAPLFKEKVTSIVACGIEEEGVISLKDYSIYNPLYGFSI
;
A
#
# COMPACT_ATOMS: atom_id res chain seq x y z
N PRO A 1 4.75 14.66 -28.57
CA PRO A 1 3.73 14.74 -27.52
C PRO A 1 4.20 15.46 -26.24
N TYR A 2 5.47 15.25 -25.81
CA TYR A 2 5.99 15.86 -24.56
C TYR A 2 6.03 17.39 -24.57
N THR A 3 6.29 18.00 -25.74
CA THR A 3 6.31 19.46 -25.91
C THR A 3 4.93 20.12 -25.70
N THR A 4 3.85 19.41 -25.98
CA THR A 4 2.50 19.94 -25.80
C THR A 4 2.09 20.00 -24.32
N LEU A 5 2.44 18.99 -23.54
CA LEU A 5 2.21 18.93 -22.10
C LEU A 5 2.98 20.05 -21.36
N PHE A 6 4.23 20.31 -21.72
CA PHE A 6 5.05 21.40 -21.14
C PHE A 6 4.43 22.78 -21.37
N ARG A 7 3.88 23.04 -22.56
CA ARG A 7 3.17 24.29 -22.84
C ARG A 7 1.90 24.41 -22.00
N SER A 8 1.14 23.33 -21.85
CA SER A 8 -0.11 23.32 -21.07
C SER A 8 0.12 23.67 -19.59
N PHE A 9 1.16 23.14 -18.95
CA PHE A 9 1.46 23.44 -17.54
C PHE A 9 1.95 24.87 -17.33
N ARG A 10 2.70 25.43 -18.28
CA ARG A 10 3.13 26.84 -18.24
C ARG A 10 1.94 27.79 -18.40
N GLU A 11 1.05 27.51 -19.33
CA GLU A 11 -0.17 28.30 -19.53
C GLU A 11 -1.12 28.18 -18.33
N LEU A 12 -1.26 26.99 -17.77
CA LEU A 12 -2.06 26.75 -16.57
C LEU A 12 -1.50 27.53 -15.38
N LYS A 13 -0.17 27.58 -15.20
CA LYS A 13 0.47 28.38 -14.16
C LYS A 13 0.09 29.86 -14.27
N ILE A 14 0.14 30.42 -15.48
CA ILE A 14 -0.24 31.82 -15.72
C ILE A 14 -1.69 32.07 -15.32
N LYS A 15 -2.62 31.18 -15.72
CA LYS A 15 -4.04 31.28 -15.35
C LYS A 15 -4.27 31.16 -13.84
N VAL A 16 -3.61 30.20 -13.18
CA VAL A 16 -3.68 30.03 -11.74
C VAL A 16 -3.12 31.24 -10.99
N ASP A 17 -2.04 31.85 -11.49
CA ASP A 17 -1.45 33.04 -10.87
C ASP A 17 -2.32 34.28 -11.05
N GLN A 18 -3.07 34.40 -12.16
CA GLN A 18 -4.05 35.45 -12.40
C GLN A 18 -5.27 35.38 -11.48
N GLU A 19 -5.67 34.15 -11.08
CA GLU A 19 -6.87 33.89 -10.30
C GLU A 19 -6.54 33.22 -8.95
N ARG A 20 -5.51 33.62 -8.28
CA ARG A 20 -4.97 33.01 -7.06
C ARG A 20 -5.97 32.87 -5.91
N ASN A 21 -6.98 33.72 -5.88
CA ASN A 21 -8.02 33.72 -4.85
C ASN A 21 -9.13 32.68 -5.10
N VAL A 22 -9.21 32.14 -6.33
CA VAL A 22 -10.20 31.11 -6.69
C VAL A 22 -9.57 29.73 -6.59
N LYS A 23 -9.87 29.01 -5.50
CA LYS A 23 -9.32 27.68 -5.25
C LYS A 23 -10.23 26.59 -5.83
N GLY A 24 -9.61 25.46 -6.26
CA GLY A 24 -10.38 24.32 -6.79
C GLY A 24 -10.96 24.50 -8.18
N LYS A 25 -10.59 25.56 -8.91
CA LYS A 25 -11.09 25.83 -10.27
C LYS A 25 -10.58 24.81 -11.31
N TRP A 26 -9.37 24.28 -11.10
CA TRP A 26 -8.71 23.41 -12.06
C TRP A 26 -8.47 22.04 -11.42
N ILE A 27 -8.89 20.98 -12.09
CA ILE A 27 -8.64 19.59 -11.72
C ILE A 27 -7.79 18.99 -12.85
N LEU A 28 -6.61 18.48 -12.48
CA LEU A 28 -5.71 17.78 -13.38
C LEU A 28 -5.76 16.30 -13.03
N THR A 29 -6.04 15.48 -14.03
CA THR A 29 -5.99 14.02 -13.88
C THR A 29 -4.97 13.43 -14.85
N GLY A 30 -4.31 12.36 -14.45
CA GLY A 30 -3.36 11.67 -15.33
C GLY A 30 -2.97 10.32 -14.76
N SER A 31 -2.77 9.34 -15.63
CA SER A 31 -2.35 7.99 -15.28
C SER A 31 -0.83 7.87 -15.10
N GLN A 32 -0.04 8.78 -15.71
CA GLN A 32 1.42 8.77 -15.61
C GLN A 32 1.89 9.63 -14.41
N GLN A 33 1.75 9.10 -13.21
CA GLN A 33 2.05 9.83 -11.97
C GLN A 33 3.48 10.38 -11.93
N PHE A 34 4.48 9.61 -12.34
CA PHE A 34 5.89 10.05 -12.32
C PHE A 34 6.11 11.29 -13.17
N THR A 35 5.69 11.27 -14.44
CA THR A 35 5.86 12.40 -15.37
C THR A 35 5.05 13.61 -14.91
N LEU A 36 3.83 13.38 -14.42
CA LEU A 36 2.95 14.43 -13.91
C LEU A 36 3.56 15.11 -12.67
N MET A 37 4.09 14.34 -11.72
CA MET A 37 4.70 14.86 -10.49
C MET A 37 5.96 15.68 -10.76
N GLN A 38 6.81 15.27 -11.70
CA GLN A 38 7.96 16.02 -12.11
C GLN A 38 7.55 17.41 -12.65
N GLN A 39 6.57 17.44 -13.54
CA GLN A 39 6.08 18.68 -14.16
C GLN A 39 5.37 19.60 -13.16
N ILE A 40 4.58 19.05 -12.23
CA ILE A 40 3.93 19.78 -11.16
C ILE A 40 4.98 20.43 -10.25
N SER A 41 6.02 19.71 -9.87
CA SER A 41 7.10 20.22 -9.01
C SER A 41 7.82 21.41 -9.66
N GLU A 42 8.06 21.35 -10.97
CA GLU A 42 8.74 22.42 -11.71
C GLU A 42 7.85 23.64 -11.97
N SER A 43 6.55 23.44 -12.24
CA SER A 43 5.69 24.51 -12.75
C SER A 43 4.66 25.03 -11.73
N LEU A 44 4.12 24.18 -10.86
CA LEU A 44 2.96 24.46 -10.00
C LEU A 44 3.26 24.35 -8.50
N ALA A 45 4.54 24.35 -8.09
CA ALA A 45 4.92 24.29 -6.68
C ALA A 45 4.19 25.37 -5.85
N GLY A 46 3.56 24.97 -4.74
CA GLY A 46 2.80 25.85 -3.86
C GLY A 46 1.44 26.34 -4.42
N ARG A 47 0.99 25.84 -5.58
CA ARG A 47 -0.24 26.22 -6.26
C ARG A 47 -1.23 25.08 -6.43
N VAL A 48 -0.84 23.86 -6.09
CA VAL A 48 -1.60 22.65 -6.32
C VAL A 48 -1.72 21.84 -5.04
N ARG A 49 -2.86 21.19 -4.85
CA ARG A 49 -3.06 20.12 -3.88
C ARG A 49 -3.07 18.79 -4.61
N ILE A 50 -2.23 17.87 -4.18
CA ILE A 50 -2.18 16.53 -4.74
C ILE A 50 -3.16 15.67 -3.94
N LEU A 51 -4.03 14.96 -4.68
CA LEU A 51 -4.95 13.97 -4.14
C LEU A 51 -4.61 12.64 -4.81
N ASN A 52 -4.31 11.64 -4.00
CA ASN A 52 -4.11 10.28 -4.48
C ASN A 52 -5.48 9.57 -4.47
N LEU A 53 -5.87 9.01 -5.60
CA LEU A 53 -7.04 8.16 -5.71
C LEU A 53 -6.56 6.72 -5.60
N ASN A 54 -6.91 6.07 -4.50
CA ASN A 54 -6.63 4.65 -4.29
C ASN A 54 -7.62 3.79 -5.08
N THR A 55 -7.37 2.48 -5.16
CA THR A 55 -8.34 1.50 -5.64
C THR A 55 -9.50 1.39 -4.66
N LEU A 56 -10.63 0.78 -5.06
CA LEU A 56 -11.84 0.67 -4.24
C LEU A 56 -11.57 0.02 -2.89
N SER A 57 -12.11 0.61 -1.84
CA SER A 57 -12.12 0.04 -0.49
C SER A 57 -13.21 -1.01 -0.34
N THR A 58 -13.10 -1.81 0.71
CA THR A 58 -14.16 -2.73 1.13
C THR A 58 -15.48 -2.00 1.35
N SER A 59 -15.44 -0.83 2.02
CA SER A 59 -16.64 -0.03 2.29
C SER A 59 -17.30 0.47 1.00
N GLU A 60 -16.52 0.91 0.01
CA GLU A 60 -17.03 1.33 -1.29
C GLU A 60 -17.70 0.17 -2.04
N LEU A 61 -17.04 -1.00 -2.06
CA LEU A 61 -17.59 -2.19 -2.71
C LEU A 61 -18.84 -2.72 -2.01
N ASN A 62 -18.86 -2.77 -0.69
CA ASN A 62 -20.04 -3.21 0.08
C ASN A 62 -21.26 -2.29 -0.11
N ASN A 63 -21.03 -1.02 -0.46
CA ASN A 63 -22.10 -0.06 -0.79
C ASN A 63 -22.59 -0.19 -2.25
N THR A 64 -22.04 -1.08 -3.04
CA THR A 64 -22.54 -1.37 -4.39
C THR A 64 -23.67 -2.40 -4.33
N ASN A 65 -24.47 -2.48 -5.42
CA ASN A 65 -25.47 -3.54 -5.58
C ASN A 65 -24.88 -4.85 -6.15
N LEU A 66 -23.56 -4.99 -6.17
CA LEU A 66 -22.89 -6.17 -6.68
C LEU A 66 -22.93 -7.27 -5.63
N LEU A 67 -23.28 -8.48 -6.03
CA LEU A 67 -23.15 -9.67 -5.20
C LEU A 67 -21.69 -10.10 -5.16
N ILE A 68 -20.96 -9.63 -4.16
CA ILE A 68 -19.51 -9.87 -4.02
C ILE A 68 -19.27 -10.84 -2.86
N ASN A 69 -18.32 -11.76 -3.06
CA ASN A 69 -17.67 -12.40 -1.93
C ASN A 69 -16.57 -11.43 -1.42
N PRO A 70 -16.67 -10.88 -0.21
CA PRO A 70 -15.67 -9.92 0.30
C PRO A 70 -14.22 -10.47 0.26
N ARG A 71 -14.05 -11.79 0.41
CA ARG A 71 -12.74 -12.44 0.32
C ARG A 71 -12.11 -12.37 -1.06
N ASP A 72 -12.89 -12.10 -2.11
CA ASP A 72 -12.36 -11.93 -3.46
C ASP A 72 -11.44 -10.71 -3.57
N LEU A 73 -11.62 -9.69 -2.72
CA LEU A 73 -10.71 -8.53 -2.63
C LEU A 73 -9.25 -8.93 -2.35
N LEU A 74 -9.04 -10.03 -1.64
CA LEU A 74 -7.70 -10.51 -1.29
C LEU A 74 -6.88 -10.91 -2.52
N TRP A 75 -7.53 -11.34 -3.62
CA TRP A 75 -6.84 -11.78 -4.83
C TRP A 75 -7.21 -10.99 -6.09
N LYS A 76 -8.42 -10.42 -6.17
CA LYS A 76 -8.83 -9.54 -7.28
C LYS A 76 -8.34 -8.10 -7.10
N GLY A 77 -8.06 -7.69 -5.86
CA GLY A 77 -7.75 -6.29 -5.56
C GLY A 77 -8.95 -5.37 -5.68
N GLY A 78 -8.69 -4.06 -5.70
CA GLY A 78 -9.73 -3.03 -5.71
C GLY A 78 -9.81 -2.20 -7.00
N PHE A 79 -9.23 -2.64 -8.13
CA PHE A 79 -9.36 -1.90 -9.39
C PHE A 79 -10.82 -1.87 -9.84
N PRO A 80 -11.42 -0.67 -10.03
CA PRO A 80 -12.86 -0.53 -10.30
C PRO A 80 -13.35 -1.31 -11.51
N GLU A 81 -12.55 -1.36 -12.57
CA GLU A 81 -12.87 -1.99 -13.84
C GLU A 81 -13.12 -3.50 -13.70
N ILE A 82 -12.32 -4.18 -12.84
CA ILE A 82 -12.50 -5.62 -12.55
C ILE A 82 -13.91 -5.90 -12.00
N TRP A 83 -14.41 -5.03 -11.13
CA TRP A 83 -15.70 -5.20 -10.46
C TRP A 83 -16.87 -4.72 -11.31
N ALA A 84 -16.72 -3.58 -11.98
CA ALA A 84 -17.78 -2.98 -12.80
C ALA A 84 -18.09 -3.82 -14.05
N GLU A 85 -17.07 -4.41 -14.67
CA GLU A 85 -17.21 -5.16 -15.93
C GLU A 85 -17.08 -6.68 -15.69
N ASN A 86 -16.94 -7.13 -14.44
CA ASN A 86 -16.75 -8.53 -14.05
C ASN A 86 -15.61 -9.21 -14.83
N LEU A 87 -14.48 -8.51 -14.95
CA LEU A 87 -13.32 -9.00 -15.67
C LEU A 87 -12.62 -10.14 -14.92
N ASN A 88 -11.91 -10.98 -15.67
CA ASN A 88 -10.95 -11.91 -15.09
C ASN A 88 -9.76 -11.12 -14.52
N ALA A 89 -9.54 -11.18 -13.21
CA ALA A 89 -8.49 -10.41 -12.56
C ALA A 89 -7.08 -10.80 -13.04
N SER A 90 -6.83 -12.08 -13.34
CA SER A 90 -5.53 -12.52 -13.85
C SER A 90 -5.24 -11.89 -15.20
N ASP A 91 -6.19 -11.98 -16.15
CA ASP A 91 -6.03 -11.41 -17.50
C ASP A 91 -5.85 -9.88 -17.42
N PHE A 92 -6.64 -9.20 -16.59
CA PHE A 92 -6.52 -7.76 -16.37
C PHE A 92 -5.13 -7.36 -15.86
N PHE A 93 -4.60 -8.06 -14.85
CA PHE A 93 -3.28 -7.73 -14.30
C PHE A 93 -2.13 -8.16 -15.22
N ASP A 94 -2.28 -9.20 -16.01
CA ASP A 94 -1.30 -9.55 -17.03
C ASP A 94 -1.16 -8.43 -18.08
N ASP A 95 -2.26 -7.89 -18.56
CA ASP A 95 -2.29 -6.74 -19.45
C ASP A 95 -1.76 -5.48 -18.76
N TYR A 96 -2.14 -5.22 -17.52
CA TYR A 96 -1.66 -4.09 -16.73
C TYR A 96 -0.12 -4.12 -16.54
N ILE A 97 0.43 -5.29 -16.19
CA ILE A 97 1.88 -5.48 -16.06
C ILE A 97 2.58 -5.23 -17.38
N GLN A 98 2.09 -5.79 -18.49
CA GLN A 98 2.71 -5.63 -19.81
C GLN A 98 2.63 -4.21 -20.33
N THR A 99 1.48 -3.57 -20.21
CA THR A 99 1.23 -2.27 -20.82
C THR A 99 1.73 -1.11 -19.96
N TYR A 100 1.49 -1.13 -18.66
CA TYR A 100 1.86 -0.05 -17.75
C TYR A 100 3.23 -0.24 -17.12
N LEU A 101 3.47 -1.39 -16.45
CA LEU A 101 4.72 -1.57 -15.71
C LEU A 101 5.91 -1.75 -16.65
N GLU A 102 5.78 -2.58 -17.66
CA GLU A 102 6.90 -2.87 -18.56
C GLU A 102 7.16 -1.77 -19.58
N ARG A 103 6.13 -1.16 -20.12
CA ARG A 103 6.30 -0.12 -21.13
C ARG A 103 6.64 1.23 -20.52
N ASP A 104 5.83 1.72 -19.58
CA ASP A 104 5.95 3.08 -19.08
C ASP A 104 7.10 3.22 -18.09
N LEU A 105 7.22 2.32 -17.11
CA LEU A 105 8.33 2.35 -16.16
C LEU A 105 9.66 2.01 -16.81
N ARG A 106 9.70 1.11 -17.80
CA ARG A 106 10.91 0.80 -18.56
C ARG A 106 11.51 2.05 -19.22
N GLN A 107 10.66 2.90 -19.82
CA GLN A 107 11.13 4.14 -20.44
C GLN A 107 11.72 5.11 -19.41
N ILE A 108 11.08 5.24 -18.26
CA ILE A 108 11.51 6.12 -17.16
C ILE A 108 12.83 5.65 -16.56
N LEU A 109 12.94 4.34 -16.32
CA LEU A 109 14.08 3.73 -15.63
C LEU A 109 15.22 3.31 -16.55
N LYS A 110 15.06 3.48 -17.87
CA LYS A 110 16.02 2.98 -18.89
C LYS A 110 16.39 1.51 -18.67
N VAL A 111 15.39 0.68 -18.32
CA VAL A 111 15.59 -0.75 -18.08
C VAL A 111 16.08 -1.40 -19.38
N THR A 112 17.27 -1.95 -19.38
CA THR A 112 17.88 -2.62 -20.54
C THR A 112 17.44 -4.08 -20.63
N ASN A 113 17.20 -4.73 -19.48
CA ASN A 113 16.80 -6.13 -19.40
C ASN A 113 15.43 -6.28 -18.74
N LEU A 114 14.41 -6.56 -19.54
CA LEU A 114 13.04 -6.73 -19.10
C LEU A 114 12.84 -7.96 -18.20
N ARG A 115 13.62 -9.02 -18.44
CA ARG A 115 13.58 -10.26 -17.66
C ARG A 115 13.98 -10.00 -16.20
N ASP A 116 15.05 -9.22 -15.99
CA ASP A 116 15.51 -8.87 -14.63
C ASP A 116 14.49 -7.99 -13.92
N PHE A 117 13.84 -7.09 -14.65
CA PHE A 117 12.78 -6.25 -14.09
C PHE A 117 11.54 -7.06 -13.67
N ARG A 118 11.09 -8.01 -14.52
CA ARG A 118 10.00 -8.94 -14.14
C ARG A 118 10.36 -9.76 -12.89
N ARG A 119 11.59 -10.31 -12.86
CA ARG A 119 12.09 -11.05 -11.71
C ARG A 119 12.09 -10.17 -10.44
N PHE A 120 12.51 -8.92 -10.56
CA PHE A 120 12.47 -7.95 -9.47
C PHE A 120 11.04 -7.72 -8.96
N LEU A 121 10.06 -7.51 -9.85
CA LEU A 121 8.65 -7.33 -9.44
C LEU A 121 8.10 -8.55 -8.70
N SER A 122 8.35 -9.76 -9.21
CA SER A 122 7.93 -11.00 -8.55
C SER A 122 8.60 -11.18 -7.19
N LEU A 123 9.87 -10.83 -7.06
CA LEU A 123 10.60 -10.86 -5.78
C LEU A 123 10.06 -9.86 -4.78
N LEU A 124 9.65 -8.66 -5.22
CA LEU A 124 8.97 -7.70 -4.34
C LEU A 124 7.62 -8.25 -3.85
N ALA A 125 6.81 -8.83 -4.74
CA ALA A 125 5.54 -9.43 -4.36
C ALA A 125 5.73 -10.58 -3.36
N PHE A 126 6.74 -11.41 -3.53
CA PHE A 126 7.13 -12.46 -2.59
C PHE A 126 7.53 -11.91 -1.21
N ARG A 127 8.03 -10.68 -1.15
CA ARG A 127 8.49 -10.00 0.07
C ARG A 127 7.49 -9.00 0.65
N VAL A 128 6.25 -9.00 0.19
CA VAL A 128 5.21 -8.11 0.73
C VAL A 128 5.05 -8.31 2.24
N GLY A 129 4.93 -7.22 3.01
CA GLY A 129 4.89 -7.23 4.48
C GLY A 129 6.25 -7.45 5.15
N GLN A 130 7.36 -7.57 4.39
CA GLN A 130 8.70 -7.83 4.94
C GLN A 130 9.57 -6.57 4.94
N LEU A 131 10.63 -6.61 5.76
CA LEU A 131 11.64 -5.55 5.80
C LEU A 131 12.37 -5.44 4.46
N MET A 132 12.55 -4.23 3.97
CA MET A 132 13.24 -3.96 2.72
C MET A 132 14.75 -4.17 2.86
N ASN A 133 15.30 -5.10 2.08
CA ASN A 133 16.73 -5.37 1.99
C ASN A 133 17.22 -5.26 0.54
N TYR A 134 17.71 -4.07 0.18
CA TYR A 134 18.19 -3.78 -1.17
C TYR A 134 19.34 -4.68 -1.62
N SER A 135 20.25 -5.02 -0.71
CA SER A 135 21.43 -5.83 -1.04
C SER A 135 21.06 -7.30 -1.32
N GLU A 136 20.10 -7.85 -0.61
CA GLU A 136 19.57 -9.19 -0.84
C GLU A 136 18.84 -9.27 -2.19
N ILE A 137 17.92 -8.33 -2.44
CA ILE A 137 17.20 -8.26 -3.71
C ILE A 137 18.17 -8.10 -4.89
N SER A 138 19.19 -7.26 -4.73
CA SER A 138 20.23 -7.04 -5.73
C SER A 138 20.95 -8.35 -6.11
N LYS A 139 21.33 -9.16 -5.13
CA LYS A 139 21.96 -10.47 -5.35
C LYS A 139 21.03 -11.45 -6.07
N GLU A 140 19.77 -11.49 -5.66
CA GLU A 140 18.79 -12.41 -6.24
C GLU A 140 18.40 -12.02 -7.68
N VAL A 141 18.26 -10.73 -7.98
CA VAL A 141 17.96 -10.25 -9.34
C VAL A 141 19.19 -10.36 -10.23
N GLY A 142 20.40 -10.17 -9.68
CA GLY A 142 21.64 -10.13 -10.43
C GLY A 142 21.99 -8.75 -10.99
N VAL A 143 21.54 -7.65 -10.34
CA VAL A 143 21.81 -6.27 -10.74
C VAL A 143 22.40 -5.47 -9.59
N ALA A 144 23.01 -4.32 -9.88
CA ALA A 144 23.60 -3.47 -8.85
C ALA A 144 22.57 -2.96 -7.82
N VAL A 145 22.98 -2.78 -6.57
CA VAL A 145 22.12 -2.23 -5.49
C VAL A 145 21.52 -0.88 -5.86
N ASN A 146 22.28 -0.01 -6.53
CA ASN A 146 21.78 1.30 -6.97
C ASN A 146 20.68 1.17 -8.03
N THR A 147 20.73 0.13 -8.87
CA THR A 147 19.64 -0.18 -9.82
C THR A 147 18.36 -0.56 -9.08
N ILE A 148 18.46 -1.43 -8.07
CA ILE A 148 17.31 -1.80 -7.22
C ILE A 148 16.74 -0.57 -6.52
N LYS A 149 17.57 0.31 -5.95
CA LYS A 149 17.10 1.55 -5.32
C LYS A 149 16.35 2.45 -6.30
N ALA A 150 16.87 2.61 -7.51
CA ALA A 150 16.20 3.40 -8.55
C ALA A 150 14.86 2.78 -8.96
N TRP A 151 14.79 1.47 -9.12
CA TRP A 151 13.56 0.76 -9.47
C TRP A 151 12.51 0.86 -8.36
N VAL A 152 12.90 0.67 -7.09
CA VAL A 152 12.02 0.85 -5.93
C VAL A 152 11.48 2.28 -5.87
N SER A 153 12.36 3.28 -6.00
CA SER A 153 11.94 4.70 -5.97
C SER A 153 10.94 5.05 -7.08
N ALA A 154 11.10 4.45 -8.27
CA ALA A 154 10.14 4.64 -9.35
C ALA A 154 8.79 4.00 -9.06
N LEU A 155 8.77 2.77 -8.49
CA LEU A 155 7.53 2.11 -8.07
C LEU A 155 6.81 2.89 -6.96
N GLU A 156 7.54 3.44 -5.98
CA GLU A 156 6.97 4.32 -4.95
C GLU A 156 6.37 5.60 -5.56
N THR A 157 7.13 6.28 -6.42
CA THR A 157 6.67 7.52 -7.09
C THR A 157 5.47 7.27 -8.00
N SER A 158 5.37 6.07 -8.56
CA SER A 158 4.23 5.64 -9.40
C SER A 158 3.03 5.15 -8.57
N GLY A 159 3.12 5.14 -7.24
CA GLY A 159 2.04 4.71 -6.36
C GLY A 159 1.73 3.21 -6.43
N LEU A 160 2.69 2.38 -6.85
CA LEU A 160 2.53 0.92 -6.94
C LEU A 160 2.91 0.21 -5.65
N ILE A 161 3.92 0.74 -4.97
CA ILE A 161 4.37 0.27 -3.67
C ILE A 161 4.50 1.42 -2.68
N ILE A 162 4.50 1.10 -1.40
CA ILE A 162 4.79 2.02 -0.30
C ILE A 162 5.79 1.34 0.63
N LEU A 163 6.80 2.08 1.03
CA LEU A 163 7.71 1.70 2.08
C LEU A 163 7.22 2.29 3.41
N LEU A 164 6.58 1.45 4.23
CA LEU A 164 6.08 1.85 5.54
C LEU A 164 7.26 2.02 6.51
N PRO A 165 7.54 3.23 7.01
CA PRO A 165 8.63 3.45 7.93
C PRO A 165 8.31 2.90 9.33
N PRO A 166 9.34 2.55 10.11
CA PRO A 166 9.14 2.22 11.50
C PRO A 166 8.76 3.46 12.33
N TYR A 167 8.09 3.21 13.44
CA TYR A 167 7.76 4.25 14.40
C TYR A 167 9.01 4.73 15.15
N TYR A 168 9.33 6.02 15.03
CA TYR A 168 10.46 6.66 15.68
C TYR A 168 9.99 7.73 16.65
N ASN A 169 9.79 7.40 17.89
CA ASN A 169 9.55 8.41 18.90
C ASN A 169 10.41 8.11 20.12
N ASN A 170 11.65 8.60 20.15
CA ASN A 170 12.60 8.57 21.28
C ASN A 170 12.44 7.39 22.29
N LEU A 171 12.02 6.23 21.78
CA LEU A 171 11.69 5.05 22.60
C LEU A 171 12.93 4.37 23.22
N GLY A 172 14.11 5.00 23.08
CA GLY A 172 15.34 4.57 23.73
C GLY A 172 15.84 3.15 23.41
N LYS A 173 15.14 2.44 22.51
CA LYS A 173 15.40 1.04 22.18
C LYS A 173 16.06 0.88 20.83
N ARG A 174 16.74 -0.26 20.68
CA ARG A 174 17.35 -0.72 19.44
C ARG A 174 16.25 -1.20 18.48
N LEU A 175 15.51 -0.26 17.85
CA LEU A 175 14.51 -0.55 16.85
C LEU A 175 15.15 -0.78 15.48
N ILE A 176 14.50 -1.61 14.67
CA ILE A 176 14.86 -1.81 13.26
C ILE A 176 14.51 -0.54 12.48
N LYS A 177 15.43 -0.12 11.60
CA LYS A 177 15.31 1.12 10.81
C LYS A 177 14.83 0.90 9.38
N ALA A 178 14.93 -0.34 8.87
CA ALA A 178 14.51 -0.66 7.51
C ALA A 178 12.98 -0.52 7.38
N PRO A 179 12.45 0.05 6.30
CA PRO A 179 11.01 0.10 6.09
C PRO A 179 10.46 -1.28 5.73
N LYS A 180 9.16 -1.51 5.95
CA LYS A 180 8.40 -2.63 5.41
C LYS A 180 7.86 -2.31 4.02
N LEU A 181 7.87 -3.30 3.13
CA LEU A 181 7.35 -3.18 1.78
C LEU A 181 5.87 -3.57 1.71
N TYR A 182 5.05 -2.70 1.13
CA TYR A 182 3.66 -3.00 0.80
C TYR A 182 3.34 -2.60 -0.64
N PHE A 183 2.36 -3.27 -1.24
CA PHE A 183 1.78 -2.88 -2.51
C PHE A 183 0.49 -2.09 -2.30
N CYS A 184 0.18 -1.18 -3.22
CA CYS A 184 -1.03 -0.38 -3.15
C CYS A 184 -2.30 -1.13 -3.57
N ASP A 185 -2.14 -2.36 -4.11
CA ASP A 185 -3.26 -3.22 -4.48
C ASP A 185 -2.91 -4.71 -4.34
N ASN A 186 -3.83 -5.48 -3.75
CA ASN A 186 -3.66 -6.91 -3.53
C ASN A 186 -3.73 -7.74 -4.80
N GLY A 187 -4.54 -7.34 -5.78
CA GLY A 187 -4.67 -8.05 -7.03
C GLY A 187 -3.37 -8.04 -7.83
N LEU A 188 -2.64 -6.93 -7.80
CA LEU A 188 -1.31 -6.87 -8.39
C LEU A 188 -0.33 -7.84 -7.70
N VAL A 189 -0.37 -7.94 -6.36
CA VAL A 189 0.45 -8.93 -5.61
C VAL A 189 0.09 -10.35 -6.03
N ALA A 190 -1.21 -10.66 -6.06
CA ALA A 190 -1.72 -11.99 -6.43
C ALA A 190 -1.28 -12.38 -7.85
N ALA A 191 -1.41 -11.47 -8.83
CA ALA A 191 -0.98 -11.70 -10.21
C ALA A 191 0.53 -11.95 -10.31
N LEU A 192 1.36 -11.10 -9.65
CA LEU A 192 2.83 -11.28 -9.63
C LEU A 192 3.27 -12.60 -8.97
N LEU A 193 2.44 -13.18 -8.11
CA LEU A 193 2.65 -14.49 -7.46
C LEU A 193 1.92 -15.64 -8.18
N ASN A 194 1.27 -15.39 -9.33
CA ASN A 194 0.47 -16.35 -10.09
C ASN A 194 -0.69 -16.97 -9.26
N ILE A 195 -1.32 -16.18 -8.41
CA ILE A 195 -2.48 -16.56 -7.60
C ILE A 195 -3.75 -16.13 -8.34
N GLY A 196 -4.34 -17.04 -9.12
CA GLY A 196 -5.48 -16.74 -10.00
C GLY A 196 -6.86 -17.05 -9.42
N SER A 197 -6.98 -17.41 -8.13
CA SER A 197 -8.27 -17.63 -7.48
C SER A 197 -8.16 -17.61 -5.95
N LEU A 198 -9.32 -17.42 -5.29
CA LEU A 198 -9.40 -17.48 -3.83
C LEU A 198 -8.91 -18.84 -3.29
N LYS A 199 -9.27 -19.94 -3.95
CA LYS A 199 -8.85 -21.30 -3.56
C LYS A 199 -7.33 -21.47 -3.61
N VAL A 200 -6.67 -20.91 -4.63
CA VAL A 200 -5.20 -20.93 -4.73
C VAL A 200 -4.58 -20.09 -3.62
N LEU A 201 -5.14 -18.91 -3.35
CA LEU A 201 -4.68 -18.03 -2.27
C LEU A 201 -4.80 -18.69 -0.90
N GLU A 202 -5.93 -19.31 -0.59
CA GLU A 202 -6.19 -19.97 0.71
C GLU A 202 -5.20 -21.10 1.01
N ASN A 203 -4.68 -21.75 -0.03
CA ASN A 203 -3.65 -22.79 0.09
C ASN A 203 -2.22 -22.25 -0.10
N SER A 204 -2.05 -20.95 -0.29
CA SER A 204 -0.75 -20.32 -0.52
C SER A 204 -0.03 -20.02 0.80
N PRO A 205 1.30 -20.21 0.87
CA PRO A 205 2.10 -19.75 1.99
C PRO A 205 2.11 -18.23 2.14
N HIS A 206 1.66 -17.50 1.09
CA HIS A 206 1.61 -16.04 1.07
C HIS A 206 0.32 -15.45 1.65
N LEU A 207 -0.67 -16.27 2.03
CA LEU A 207 -1.97 -15.80 2.51
C LEU A 207 -1.84 -14.79 3.66
N SER A 208 -0.96 -15.06 4.63
CA SER A 208 -0.78 -14.14 5.77
C SER A 208 -0.17 -12.80 5.36
N ASN A 209 0.77 -12.80 4.43
CA ASN A 209 1.39 -11.57 3.92
C ASN A 209 0.41 -10.76 3.06
N ILE A 210 -0.39 -11.44 2.24
CA ILE A 210 -1.44 -10.81 1.42
C ILE A 210 -2.55 -10.23 2.31
N TRP A 211 -2.91 -10.93 3.40
CA TRP A 211 -3.83 -10.40 4.41
C TRP A 211 -3.29 -9.13 5.07
N GLU A 212 -2.03 -9.13 5.50
CA GLU A 212 -1.38 -7.96 6.08
C GLU A 212 -1.34 -6.79 5.08
N ASN A 213 -1.01 -7.07 3.80
CA ASN A 213 -1.05 -6.06 2.75
C ASN A 213 -2.47 -5.52 2.52
N PHE A 214 -3.49 -6.38 2.57
CA PHE A 214 -4.89 -5.97 2.46
C PHE A 214 -5.27 -5.01 3.58
N VAL A 215 -4.98 -5.36 4.84
CA VAL A 215 -5.22 -4.48 6.00
C VAL A 215 -4.51 -3.13 5.82
N PHE A 216 -3.26 -3.15 5.36
CA PHE A 216 -2.51 -1.94 5.05
C PHE A 216 -3.19 -1.07 3.99
N THR A 217 -3.64 -1.67 2.87
CA THR A 217 -4.31 -0.92 1.81
C THR A 217 -5.64 -0.32 2.26
N GLU A 218 -6.42 -1.02 3.08
CA GLU A 218 -7.64 -0.47 3.65
C GLU A 218 -7.35 0.76 4.53
N TYR A 219 -6.27 0.74 5.33
CA TYR A 219 -5.86 1.92 6.11
C TYR A 219 -5.52 3.13 5.24
N LEU A 220 -4.85 2.92 4.10
CA LEU A 220 -4.57 4.01 3.16
C LEU A 220 -5.85 4.57 2.53
N LYS A 221 -6.80 3.71 2.19
CA LYS A 221 -8.10 4.08 1.58
C LYS A 221 -8.96 4.90 2.57
N GLU A 222 -8.82 4.63 3.86
CA GLU A 222 -9.42 5.42 4.95
C GLU A 222 -8.66 6.72 5.29
N GLY A 223 -7.64 7.06 4.50
CA GLY A 223 -6.93 8.33 4.59
C GLY A 223 -5.75 8.34 5.57
N LEU A 224 -5.31 7.18 6.08
CA LEU A 224 -4.05 7.11 6.82
C LEU A 224 -2.87 7.27 5.86
N ILE A 225 -1.80 7.89 6.34
CA ILE A 225 -0.64 8.25 5.55
C ILE A 225 0.60 7.59 6.16
N ALA A 226 1.26 6.73 5.39
CA ALA A 226 2.52 6.10 5.79
C ALA A 226 3.58 7.16 6.15
N GLY A 227 4.21 6.99 7.29
CA GLY A 227 5.22 7.93 7.80
C GLY A 227 4.67 9.21 8.44
N LYS A 228 3.34 9.40 8.49
CA LYS A 228 2.72 10.53 9.15
C LYS A 228 1.86 10.10 10.34
N ASN A 229 0.94 9.17 10.14
CA ASN A 229 0.05 8.64 11.16
C ASN A 229 -0.12 7.12 11.07
N LEU A 230 0.60 6.46 10.16
CA LEU A 230 0.68 5.02 9.99
C LEU A 230 2.14 4.58 9.93
N PHE A 231 2.52 3.66 10.82
CA PHE A 231 3.88 3.13 10.99
C PHE A 231 3.81 1.66 11.34
N TYR A 232 4.96 0.99 11.46
CA TYR A 232 5.12 -0.30 12.13
C TYR A 232 6.16 -0.20 13.26
N ILE A 233 6.28 -1.21 14.12
CA ILE A 233 7.36 -1.29 15.10
C ILE A 233 7.94 -2.71 15.14
N ARG A 234 9.27 -2.80 15.17
CA ARG A 234 9.99 -4.04 15.38
C ARG A 234 11.29 -3.77 16.12
N ASP A 235 11.55 -4.53 17.16
CA ASP A 235 12.83 -4.49 17.88
C ASP A 235 13.85 -5.48 17.29
N GLN A 236 15.10 -5.41 17.77
CA GLN A 236 16.19 -6.30 17.33
C GLN A 236 15.98 -7.76 17.72
N ASN A 237 15.11 -8.05 18.68
CA ASN A 237 14.76 -9.41 19.13
C ASN A 237 13.60 -9.99 18.31
N GLY A 238 13.11 -9.26 17.31
CA GLY A 238 12.01 -9.68 16.45
C GLY A 238 10.62 -9.49 17.07
N VAL A 239 10.50 -8.77 18.19
CA VAL A 239 9.18 -8.37 18.73
C VAL A 239 8.62 -7.29 17.84
N GLU A 240 7.48 -7.57 17.23
CA GLU A 240 6.87 -6.73 16.20
C GLU A 240 5.38 -6.50 16.48
N VAL A 241 4.87 -5.34 16.11
CA VAL A 241 3.45 -5.04 15.88
C VAL A 241 3.33 -4.53 14.46
N ASP A 242 2.38 -5.09 13.70
CA ASP A 242 2.27 -4.90 12.26
C ASP A 242 2.00 -3.44 11.90
N PHE A 243 1.09 -2.76 12.63
CA PHE A 243 0.81 -1.33 12.41
C PHE A 243 0.66 -0.56 13.72
N ILE A 244 1.13 0.69 13.68
CA ILE A 244 0.89 1.71 14.69
C ILE A 244 0.16 2.86 14.03
N ILE A 245 -0.98 3.24 14.58
CA ILE A 245 -1.78 4.36 14.10
C ILE A 245 -1.79 5.45 15.18
N GLU A 246 -1.42 6.67 14.76
CA GLU A 246 -1.56 7.86 15.59
C GLU A 246 -2.86 8.58 15.21
N LYS A 247 -3.80 8.66 16.17
CA LYS A 247 -5.10 9.31 15.94
C LYS A 247 -5.53 10.03 17.23
N ASP A 248 -5.82 11.33 17.12
CA ASP A 248 -6.35 12.16 18.21
C ASP A 248 -5.55 12.06 19.53
N GLY A 249 -4.22 12.05 19.44
CA GLY A 249 -3.32 11.94 20.60
C GLY A 249 -3.32 10.56 21.27
N LYS A 250 -3.81 9.53 20.60
CA LYS A 250 -3.83 8.13 21.04
C LYS A 250 -2.97 7.28 20.10
N ILE A 251 -2.46 6.19 20.64
CA ILE A 251 -1.75 5.17 19.89
C ILE A 251 -2.65 3.94 19.76
N ILE A 252 -2.83 3.47 18.53
CA ILE A 252 -3.55 2.24 18.25
C ILE A 252 -2.54 1.23 17.70
N LEU A 253 -2.36 0.13 18.41
CA LEU A 253 -1.52 -0.99 18.00
C LEU A 253 -2.39 -1.99 17.26
N VAL A 254 -1.98 -2.38 16.05
CA VAL A 254 -2.73 -3.31 15.23
C VAL A 254 -1.88 -4.49 14.81
N GLU A 255 -2.41 -5.70 15.01
CA GLU A 255 -1.90 -6.95 14.45
C GLU A 255 -2.84 -7.44 13.36
N ALA A 256 -2.29 -7.84 12.22
CA ALA A 256 -3.04 -8.43 11.11
C ALA A 256 -2.92 -9.97 11.15
N LYS A 257 -4.03 -10.65 11.28
CA LYS A 257 -4.07 -12.12 11.36
C LYS A 257 -5.21 -12.64 10.48
N ASN A 258 -4.90 -13.48 9.49
CA ASN A 258 -5.92 -14.05 8.59
C ASN A 258 -6.82 -15.13 9.22
N SER A 259 -6.59 -15.49 10.49
CA SER A 259 -7.40 -16.46 11.21
C SER A 259 -8.63 -15.82 11.83
N GLU A 260 -9.73 -16.56 11.93
CA GLU A 260 -10.95 -16.14 12.62
C GLU A 260 -10.72 -15.94 14.13
N ARG A 261 -9.83 -16.75 14.72
CA ARG A 261 -9.52 -16.73 16.15
C ARG A 261 -8.01 -16.52 16.35
N PRO A 262 -7.55 -15.27 16.48
CA PRO A 262 -6.14 -15.00 16.70
C PRO A 262 -5.68 -15.56 18.06
N ASN A 263 -4.50 -16.18 18.08
CA ASN A 263 -3.92 -16.73 19.30
C ASN A 263 -3.35 -15.59 20.16
N PRO A 264 -3.89 -15.31 21.37
CA PRO A 264 -3.44 -14.20 22.21
C PRO A 264 -1.94 -14.28 22.62
N LYS A 265 -1.39 -15.51 22.68
CA LYS A 265 0.02 -15.71 23.04
C LYS A 265 1.00 -15.25 21.96
N LYS A 266 0.52 -15.09 20.71
CA LYS A 266 1.30 -14.61 19.56
C LYS A 266 1.19 -13.10 19.36
N LEU A 267 0.37 -12.39 20.13
CA LEU A 267 0.21 -10.95 20.07
C LEU A 267 1.25 -10.25 20.96
N ASN A 268 1.94 -9.27 20.39
CA ASN A 268 3.02 -8.58 21.10
C ASN A 268 2.57 -7.30 21.84
N PHE A 269 1.28 -7.03 21.93
CA PHE A 269 0.76 -5.80 22.53
C PHE A 269 1.31 -5.52 23.93
N LYS A 270 1.33 -6.54 24.81
CA LYS A 270 1.85 -6.39 26.19
C LYS A 270 3.33 -6.02 26.27
N LYS A 271 4.13 -6.33 25.23
CA LYS A 271 5.54 -5.98 25.14
C LYS A 271 5.78 -4.59 24.55
N ILE A 272 4.91 -4.15 23.67
CA ILE A 272 5.03 -2.90 22.91
C ILE A 272 4.28 -1.74 23.56
N ALA A 273 3.07 -1.95 24.08
CA ALA A 273 2.27 -0.90 24.70
C ALA A 273 3.00 -0.10 25.80
N PRO A 274 3.83 -0.71 26.69
CA PRO A 274 4.55 0.03 27.72
C PRO A 274 5.62 1.00 27.19
N LEU A 275 5.92 0.98 25.88
CA LEU A 275 6.88 1.90 25.27
C LEU A 275 6.28 3.30 25.08
N PHE A 276 4.95 3.42 25.06
CA PHE A 276 4.23 4.66 24.81
C PHE A 276 3.83 5.32 26.13
N LYS A 277 3.86 6.65 26.14
CA LYS A 277 3.34 7.47 27.23
C LYS A 277 1.85 7.80 27.03
N GLU A 278 1.44 7.78 25.78
CA GLU A 278 0.09 8.05 25.33
C GLU A 278 -0.86 6.91 25.70
N LYS A 279 -2.18 7.17 25.65
CA LYS A 279 -3.18 6.11 25.80
C LYS A 279 -3.08 5.14 24.61
N VAL A 280 -2.83 3.87 24.92
CA VAL A 280 -2.72 2.79 23.93
C VAL A 280 -4.00 1.97 23.87
N THR A 281 -4.49 1.73 22.67
CA THR A 281 -5.54 0.76 22.34
C THR A 281 -4.94 -0.34 21.47
N SER A 282 -5.36 -1.59 21.66
CA SER A 282 -4.86 -2.74 20.89
C SER A 282 -6.00 -3.39 20.11
N ILE A 283 -5.77 -3.65 18.82
CA ILE A 283 -6.78 -4.19 17.91
C ILE A 283 -6.16 -5.29 17.04
N VAL A 284 -6.91 -6.34 16.76
CA VAL A 284 -6.52 -7.36 15.77
C VAL A 284 -7.45 -7.30 14.58
N ALA A 285 -6.90 -7.01 13.42
CA ALA A 285 -7.58 -7.12 12.13
C ALA A 285 -7.54 -8.59 11.69
N CYS A 286 -8.65 -9.31 11.83
CA CYS A 286 -8.70 -10.76 11.63
C CYS A 286 -9.89 -11.21 10.76
N GLY A 287 -9.84 -12.48 10.31
CA GLY A 287 -10.85 -13.05 9.40
C GLY A 287 -12.15 -13.54 10.08
N ILE A 288 -12.54 -12.93 11.20
CA ILE A 288 -13.78 -13.27 11.89
C ILE A 288 -15.00 -13.03 10.99
N GLU A 289 -16.02 -13.89 11.05
CA GLU A 289 -17.21 -13.76 10.19
C GLU A 289 -18.23 -12.73 10.69
N GLU A 290 -17.97 -12.10 11.85
CA GLU A 290 -18.86 -11.11 12.43
C GLU A 290 -18.50 -9.68 11.98
N GLU A 291 -19.53 -8.87 11.72
CA GLU A 291 -19.37 -7.45 11.42
C GLU A 291 -19.13 -6.62 12.70
N GLY A 292 -18.39 -5.52 12.54
CA GLY A 292 -18.12 -4.57 13.61
C GLY A 292 -16.94 -4.94 14.49
N VAL A 293 -16.83 -4.24 15.63
CA VAL A 293 -15.73 -4.41 16.58
C VAL A 293 -16.18 -5.20 17.79
N ILE A 294 -15.52 -6.29 18.07
CA ILE A 294 -15.75 -7.12 19.27
C ILE A 294 -14.68 -6.79 20.30
N SER A 295 -15.09 -6.28 21.45
CA SER A 295 -14.19 -5.99 22.55
C SER A 295 -13.91 -7.23 23.39
N LEU A 296 -12.64 -7.57 23.54
CA LEU A 296 -12.13 -8.59 24.44
C LEU A 296 -11.44 -7.96 25.64
N LYS A 297 -10.99 -8.75 26.60
CA LYS A 297 -10.39 -8.25 27.86
C LYS A 297 -9.18 -7.34 27.63
N ASP A 298 -8.27 -7.73 26.72
CA ASP A 298 -6.97 -7.07 26.56
C ASP A 298 -6.83 -6.36 25.20
N TYR A 299 -7.75 -6.59 24.25
CA TYR A 299 -7.75 -6.02 22.90
C TYR A 299 -9.13 -6.17 22.25
N SER A 300 -9.34 -5.48 21.15
CA SER A 300 -10.53 -5.68 20.29
C SER A 300 -10.17 -6.43 19.02
N ILE A 301 -11.16 -7.04 18.37
CA ILE A 301 -11.02 -7.69 17.08
C ILE A 301 -12.04 -7.13 16.09
N TYR A 302 -11.71 -7.10 14.81
CA TYR A 302 -12.63 -6.75 13.73
C TYR A 302 -12.20 -7.41 12.41
N ASN A 303 -13.15 -7.54 11.48
CA ASN A 303 -12.84 -8.02 10.14
C ASN A 303 -12.85 -6.86 9.14
N PRO A 304 -11.71 -6.50 8.54
CA PRO A 304 -11.62 -5.41 7.57
C PRO A 304 -12.35 -5.71 6.25
N LEU A 305 -12.76 -6.95 5.98
CA LEU A 305 -13.61 -7.31 4.84
C LEU A 305 -15.05 -6.79 4.95
N TYR A 306 -15.50 -6.42 6.15
CA TYR A 306 -16.82 -5.82 6.38
C TYR A 306 -16.77 -4.31 6.63
N GLY A 307 -15.60 -3.71 6.47
CA GLY A 307 -15.39 -2.28 6.60
C GLY A 307 -14.35 -1.91 7.65
N PHE A 308 -14.02 -0.63 7.66
CA PHE A 308 -13.03 -0.06 8.57
C PHE A 308 -13.67 0.30 9.91
N SER A 309 -13.05 -0.09 11.03
CA SER A 309 -13.57 0.11 12.39
C SER A 309 -12.44 0.44 13.37
N ILE A 310 -11.83 1.65 13.24
CA ILE A 310 -10.79 2.13 14.17
C ILE A 310 -11.09 3.56 14.63
#